data_a4c919b227f0f52d89c0d000acb340bb
#
_entry.id   a4c919b227f0f52d89c0d000acb340bb
#
_cell.length_a   1.000
_cell.length_b   1.000
_cell.length_c   1.000
_cell.angle_alpha   90.00
_cell.angle_beta   90.00
_cell.angle_gamma   90.00
#
_symmetry.space_group_name_H-M   'P 1'
#
loop_
_entity.id
_entity.type
_entity.pdbx_description
1 polymer ?
#
loop_
_entity_poly.entity_id
_entity_poly.type
_entity_poly.pdbx_seq_one_letter_code
_entity_poly.pdbx_strand_id
1 'polypeptide(L)'
;MTRLTRALASITAGVMLLSGCAQLELNEEVDDFPAFNAWSTYGTATSTYADVAAVANTISNEEDSQIRILTSDTGVGRLSPLRNKQATMARTGDEYIFAFHGEEDFTTADWGPQDVRMVWTPTAPHGMMSRVGSGIVSPADLKGKKVPWATANPSVQNKVEAYLAYGGLTWDDVERVDISYSEQPAALQAGQIDALFLQVYGSSLYELEAAIDTQWLELDPEDTEAVEAVAEVAPSVEIGPFENAAGQEEGQSDNGFIYAVPFVSYNELSDTQAYQTAKAFQEHYPKYKDATATTLNWDLEHVFTTPVQVPFHDGTVEFLEEHGAWTEEAEQRNQELIAYGQEMRATWPDFLAQADTSGDLQQQWMDWKDEHLEPID
;
A
#
# COMPACT_ATOMS: atom_id res chain seq x y z
N MET A 1 54.74 -25.06 62.61
CA MET A 1 53.44 -25.67 62.22
C MET A 1 52.53 -24.58 61.79
N THR A 2 52.54 -24.24 60.51
CA THR A 2 51.81 -23.09 59.90
C THR A 2 50.79 -23.67 58.91
N ARG A 3 49.51 -23.52 59.20
CA ARG A 3 48.45 -23.94 58.33
C ARG A 3 48.16 -22.86 57.24
N LEU A 4 48.36 -23.18 55.99
CA LEU A 4 47.91 -22.40 54.84
C LEU A 4 46.41 -22.68 54.63
N THR A 5 45.60 -21.62 54.72
CA THR A 5 44.20 -21.60 54.30
C THR A 5 44.16 -21.13 52.84
N ARG A 6 43.76 -22.02 51.94
CA ARG A 6 43.46 -21.65 50.51
C ARG A 6 42.04 -21.14 50.44
N ALA A 7 41.89 -19.89 50.02
CA ALA A 7 40.59 -19.32 49.67
C ALA A 7 40.31 -19.71 48.20
N LEU A 8 39.25 -20.46 47.97
CA LEU A 8 38.64 -20.69 46.62
C LEU A 8 37.76 -19.48 46.30
N ALA A 9 38.15 -18.69 45.33
CA ALA A 9 37.29 -17.70 44.74
C ALA A 9 36.47 -18.40 43.62
N SER A 10 35.17 -18.60 43.87
CA SER A 10 34.21 -19.07 42.87
C SER A 10 33.85 -17.91 41.97
N ILE A 11 34.33 -17.90 40.73
CA ILE A 11 33.89 -17.01 39.65
C ILE A 11 32.60 -17.62 39.12
N THR A 12 31.46 -17.11 39.54
CA THR A 12 30.17 -17.41 38.88
C THR A 12 30.08 -16.51 37.64
N ALA A 13 30.45 -17.05 36.50
CA ALA A 13 30.15 -16.42 35.19
C ALA A 13 28.65 -16.55 34.94
N GLY A 14 27.91 -15.47 35.27
CA GLY A 14 26.52 -15.32 34.85
C GLY A 14 26.46 -15.15 33.34
N VAL A 15 26.11 -16.21 32.64
CA VAL A 15 25.67 -16.12 31.23
C VAL A 15 24.30 -15.44 31.27
N MET A 16 24.27 -14.13 31.09
CA MET A 16 23.04 -13.43 30.70
C MET A 16 22.74 -13.88 29.27
N LEU A 17 21.79 -14.78 29.13
CA LEU A 17 21.09 -15.00 27.88
C LEU A 17 20.25 -13.73 27.64
N LEU A 18 20.83 -12.75 26.95
CA LEU A 18 20.10 -11.69 26.31
C LEU A 18 19.31 -12.33 25.15
N SER A 19 18.11 -12.85 25.45
CA SER A 19 17.06 -12.98 24.47
C SER A 19 16.57 -11.56 24.15
N GLY A 20 17.40 -10.80 23.46
CA GLY A 20 16.99 -9.53 22.88
C GLY A 20 16.01 -9.84 21.76
N CYS A 21 14.70 -9.70 22.00
CA CYS A 21 13.84 -9.32 20.91
C CYS A 21 14.40 -7.99 20.40
N ALA A 22 14.95 -7.96 19.20
CA ALA A 22 15.33 -6.71 18.56
C ALA A 22 14.05 -5.86 18.51
N GLN A 23 14.02 -4.80 19.28
CA GLN A 23 12.92 -3.86 19.32
C GLN A 23 13.23 -2.80 18.25
N LEU A 24 12.22 -2.43 17.48
CA LEU A 24 12.35 -1.34 16.52
C LEU A 24 12.50 -0.02 17.29
N GLU A 25 13.53 0.73 16.98
CA GLU A 25 13.79 2.06 17.54
C GLU A 25 13.48 3.12 16.48
N LEU A 26 12.20 3.50 16.38
CA LEU A 26 11.69 4.37 15.31
C LEU A 26 12.22 5.81 15.40
N ASN A 27 12.55 6.30 16.58
CA ASN A 27 12.96 7.69 16.81
C ASN A 27 14.49 7.86 16.92
N GLU A 28 15.27 6.83 16.64
CA GLU A 28 16.73 6.91 16.67
C GLU A 28 17.24 7.52 15.37
N GLU A 29 18.08 8.57 15.53
CA GLU A 29 18.83 9.12 14.41
C GLU A 29 19.94 8.15 14.02
N VAL A 30 20.07 7.88 12.71
CA VAL A 30 21.03 6.91 12.17
C VAL A 30 21.90 7.55 11.09
N ASP A 31 23.19 7.18 11.04
CA ASP A 31 24.09 7.59 9.97
C ASP A 31 24.00 6.65 8.75
N ASP A 32 23.63 5.38 8.98
CA ASP A 32 23.54 4.33 7.98
C ASP A 32 22.17 3.68 8.00
N PHE A 33 21.86 2.82 7.01
CA PHE A 33 20.60 2.05 6.98
C PHE A 33 20.47 1.19 8.25
N PRO A 34 19.29 1.18 8.93
CA PRO A 34 19.13 0.47 10.20
C PRO A 34 19.43 -1.03 10.08
N ALA A 35 20.17 -1.58 11.05
CA ALA A 35 20.56 -2.99 11.08
C ALA A 35 19.36 -3.96 11.21
N PHE A 36 18.21 -3.47 11.70
CA PHE A 36 16.98 -4.24 11.79
C PHE A 36 15.77 -3.39 11.35
N ASN A 37 14.99 -3.94 10.44
CA ASN A 37 13.75 -3.34 9.94
C ASN A 37 12.61 -4.36 9.95
N ALA A 38 11.37 -3.88 9.97
CA ALA A 38 10.20 -4.68 9.72
C ALA A 38 9.25 -3.94 8.77
N TRP A 39 8.89 -4.59 7.67
CA TRP A 39 8.01 -4.04 6.64
C TRP A 39 6.72 -4.83 6.58
N SER A 40 5.59 -4.15 6.53
CA SER A 40 4.28 -4.77 6.34
C SER A 40 3.86 -4.69 4.88
N THR A 41 3.17 -5.71 4.36
CA THR A 41 2.70 -5.75 2.98
C THR A 41 1.54 -6.75 2.81
N TYR A 42 1.12 -6.96 1.58
CA TYR A 42 0.08 -7.91 1.18
C TYR A 42 0.48 -9.38 1.41
N GLY A 43 -0.47 -10.30 1.23
CA GLY A 43 -0.27 -11.74 1.37
C GLY A 43 0.75 -12.32 0.36
N THR A 44 1.37 -13.44 0.72
CA THR A 44 2.50 -14.05 -0.01
C THR A 44 2.19 -14.51 -1.44
N ALA A 45 0.92 -14.65 -1.82
CA ALA A 45 0.49 -15.01 -3.17
C ALA A 45 0.37 -13.81 -4.13
N THR A 46 0.63 -12.58 -3.65
CA THR A 46 0.49 -11.36 -4.42
C THR A 46 1.81 -10.93 -5.05
N SER A 47 1.74 -10.22 -6.20
CA SER A 47 2.90 -9.59 -6.82
C SER A 47 3.50 -8.51 -5.92
N THR A 48 2.66 -7.77 -5.18
CA THR A 48 3.12 -6.76 -4.21
C THR A 48 4.04 -7.36 -3.15
N TYR A 49 3.73 -8.57 -2.65
CA TYR A 49 4.65 -9.29 -1.75
C TYR A 49 5.94 -9.68 -2.46
N ALA A 50 5.85 -10.20 -3.69
CA ALA A 50 7.04 -10.62 -4.45
C ALA A 50 8.02 -9.44 -4.67
N ASP A 51 7.50 -8.27 -5.00
CA ASP A 51 8.28 -7.03 -5.13
C ASP A 51 8.99 -6.68 -3.81
N VAL A 52 8.23 -6.62 -2.71
CA VAL A 52 8.79 -6.30 -1.38
C VAL A 52 9.84 -7.31 -0.97
N ALA A 53 9.61 -8.61 -1.20
CA ALA A 53 10.55 -9.66 -0.84
C ALA A 53 11.85 -9.57 -1.64
N ALA A 54 11.78 -9.29 -2.94
CA ALA A 54 12.94 -9.13 -3.80
C ALA A 54 13.78 -7.92 -3.40
N VAL A 55 13.14 -6.78 -3.17
CA VAL A 55 13.81 -5.54 -2.76
C VAL A 55 14.38 -5.65 -1.36
N ALA A 56 13.62 -6.17 -0.39
CA ALA A 56 14.08 -6.40 0.98
C ALA A 56 15.29 -7.33 1.03
N ASN A 57 15.30 -8.41 0.22
CA ASN A 57 16.44 -9.31 0.13
C ASN A 57 17.69 -8.60 -0.42
N THR A 58 17.53 -7.77 -1.44
CA THR A 58 18.65 -7.02 -2.01
C THR A 58 19.21 -6.02 -1.00
N ILE A 59 18.36 -5.17 -0.41
CA ILE A 59 18.77 -4.18 0.58
C ILE A 59 19.40 -4.85 1.80
N SER A 60 18.81 -5.95 2.31
CA SER A 60 19.38 -6.70 3.43
C SER A 60 20.82 -7.15 3.19
N ASN A 61 21.13 -7.60 1.96
CA ASN A 61 22.47 -8.07 1.61
C ASN A 61 23.46 -6.92 1.40
N GLU A 62 23.01 -5.79 0.90
CA GLU A 62 23.87 -4.64 0.59
C GLU A 62 24.17 -3.79 1.82
N GLU A 63 23.21 -3.65 2.72
CA GLU A 63 23.29 -2.82 3.93
C GLU A 63 23.64 -3.64 5.19
N ASP A 64 23.91 -4.96 5.07
CA ASP A 64 24.12 -5.88 6.21
C ASP A 64 23.00 -5.75 7.26
N SER A 65 21.74 -5.61 6.78
CA SER A 65 20.54 -5.38 7.57
C SER A 65 19.61 -6.60 7.57
N GLN A 66 18.82 -6.75 8.61
CA GLN A 66 17.76 -7.74 8.67
C GLN A 66 16.40 -7.07 8.46
N ILE A 67 15.76 -7.37 7.33
CA ILE A 67 14.40 -6.88 7.03
C ILE A 67 13.40 -8.01 7.20
N ARG A 68 12.51 -7.88 8.20
CA ARG A 68 11.41 -8.81 8.44
C ARG A 68 10.17 -8.36 7.68
N ILE A 69 9.52 -9.27 6.95
CA ILE A 69 8.26 -8.99 6.24
C ILE A 69 7.08 -9.54 7.05
N LEU A 70 6.08 -8.68 7.29
CA LEU A 70 4.80 -8.99 7.89
C LEU A 70 3.73 -8.93 6.80
N THR A 71 2.76 -9.84 6.80
CA THR A 71 1.76 -9.90 5.73
C THR A 71 0.34 -9.81 6.24
N SER A 72 -0.54 -9.10 5.47
CA SER A 72 -1.98 -9.09 5.70
C SER A 72 -2.73 -8.73 4.41
N ASP A 73 -3.87 -9.37 4.16
CA ASP A 73 -4.77 -9.05 3.04
C ASP A 73 -5.70 -7.85 3.35
N THR A 74 -5.78 -7.43 4.61
CA THR A 74 -6.66 -6.32 5.02
C THR A 74 -5.89 -5.01 5.21
N GLY A 75 -6.52 -3.88 4.92
CA GLY A 75 -5.93 -2.55 5.07
C GLY A 75 -5.49 -2.25 6.49
N VAL A 76 -6.39 -2.42 7.46
CA VAL A 76 -6.08 -2.27 8.89
C VAL A 76 -4.98 -3.24 9.33
N GLY A 77 -4.98 -4.48 8.82
CA GLY A 77 -3.96 -5.48 9.16
C GLY A 77 -2.56 -5.11 8.67
N ARG A 78 -2.44 -4.38 7.54
CA ARG A 78 -1.15 -3.86 7.05
C ARG A 78 -0.66 -2.66 7.83
N LEU A 79 -1.54 -1.76 8.28
CA LEU A 79 -1.16 -0.54 9.01
C LEU A 79 -1.08 -0.73 10.53
N SER A 80 -1.75 -1.74 11.11
CA SER A 80 -1.68 -2.05 12.54
C SER A 80 -0.25 -2.27 13.06
N PRO A 81 0.66 -2.96 12.34
CA PRO A 81 2.05 -3.09 12.79
C PRO A 81 2.79 -1.76 12.90
N LEU A 82 2.52 -0.78 12.01
CA LEU A 82 3.08 0.57 12.12
C LEU A 82 2.59 1.24 13.39
N ARG A 83 1.27 1.31 13.56
CA ARG A 83 0.63 1.92 14.72
C ARG A 83 1.12 1.33 16.04
N ASN A 84 1.38 0.03 16.08
CA ASN A 84 1.86 -0.70 17.25
C ASN A 84 3.39 -0.70 17.37
N LYS A 85 4.11 0.07 16.52
CA LYS A 85 5.59 0.14 16.51
C LYS A 85 6.27 -1.22 16.29
N GLN A 86 5.62 -2.11 15.55
CA GLN A 86 6.10 -3.45 15.18
C GLN A 86 6.63 -3.51 13.74
N ALA A 87 6.40 -2.46 12.96
CA ALA A 87 6.95 -2.24 11.64
C ALA A 87 7.42 -0.80 11.51
N THR A 88 8.47 -0.59 10.70
CA THR A 88 8.98 0.73 10.32
C THR A 88 8.17 1.31 9.16
N MET A 89 7.75 0.43 8.24
CA MET A 89 7.01 0.81 7.05
C MET A 89 5.93 -0.22 6.68
N ALA A 90 4.94 0.23 5.90
CA ALA A 90 3.98 -0.63 5.23
C ALA A 90 3.91 -0.29 3.74
N ARG A 91 3.89 -1.32 2.87
CA ARG A 91 3.51 -1.15 1.48
C ARG A 91 2.02 -1.44 1.35
N THR A 92 1.24 -0.46 0.90
CA THR A 92 -0.22 -0.50 0.92
C THR A 92 -0.82 0.20 -0.30
N GLY A 93 -2.04 -0.17 -0.68
CA GLY A 93 -2.85 0.59 -1.63
C GLY A 93 -3.40 1.84 -0.96
N ASP A 94 -4.53 2.37 -1.45
CA ASP A 94 -5.10 3.63 -0.96
C ASP A 94 -5.46 3.65 0.53
N GLU A 95 -5.29 2.54 1.24
CA GLU A 95 -5.46 2.53 2.70
C GLU A 95 -4.58 3.56 3.41
N TYR A 96 -3.47 4.00 2.79
CA TYR A 96 -2.68 5.09 3.34
C TYR A 96 -3.43 6.44 3.28
N ILE A 97 -4.23 6.64 2.22
CA ILE A 97 -5.10 7.81 2.07
C ILE A 97 -6.21 7.75 3.12
N PHE A 98 -6.93 6.63 3.18
CA PHE A 98 -8.03 6.46 4.13
C PHE A 98 -7.56 6.56 5.58
N ALA A 99 -6.39 6.02 5.90
CA ALA A 99 -5.82 6.15 7.24
C ALA A 99 -5.43 7.60 7.56
N PHE A 100 -4.86 8.35 6.61
CA PHE A 100 -4.52 9.75 6.79
C PHE A 100 -5.77 10.61 7.04
N HIS A 101 -6.85 10.36 6.28
CA HIS A 101 -8.11 11.11 6.38
C HIS A 101 -9.06 10.58 7.47
N GLY A 102 -8.80 9.41 8.07
CA GLY A 102 -9.69 8.76 9.03
C GLY A 102 -10.98 8.26 8.39
N GLU A 103 -10.90 7.72 7.19
CA GLU A 103 -12.01 7.27 6.35
C GLU A 103 -12.07 5.74 6.26
N GLU A 104 -13.13 5.20 5.70
CA GLU A 104 -13.36 3.77 5.49
C GLU A 104 -13.17 2.96 6.78
N ASP A 105 -12.41 1.86 6.72
CA ASP A 105 -12.12 0.99 7.86
C ASP A 105 -11.39 1.73 9.02
N PHE A 106 -10.91 2.96 8.79
CA PHE A 106 -10.25 3.79 9.79
C PHE A 106 -11.18 4.78 10.48
N THR A 107 -12.45 4.88 10.05
CA THR A 107 -13.46 5.72 10.72
C THR A 107 -14.02 4.99 11.95
N THR A 108 -13.19 4.80 12.94
CA THR A 108 -13.56 4.15 14.20
C THR A 108 -12.98 4.91 15.39
N ALA A 109 -13.58 4.76 16.56
CA ALA A 109 -13.10 5.40 17.78
C ALA A 109 -11.63 5.05 18.13
N ASP A 110 -11.19 3.85 17.71
CA ASP A 110 -9.83 3.37 17.97
C ASP A 110 -8.82 3.88 16.93
N TRP A 111 -9.25 4.25 15.73
CA TRP A 111 -8.37 4.73 14.66
C TRP A 111 -8.45 6.24 14.46
N GLY A 112 -9.39 6.72 13.68
CA GLY A 112 -9.44 8.10 13.22
C GLY A 112 -8.28 8.48 12.30
N PRO A 113 -8.11 9.79 12.01
CA PRO A 113 -7.02 10.28 11.16
C PRO A 113 -5.65 9.97 11.74
N GLN A 114 -4.76 9.42 10.91
CA GLN A 114 -3.42 9.00 11.29
C GLN A 114 -2.34 9.90 10.69
N ASP A 115 -1.19 10.01 11.36
CA ASP A 115 -0.05 10.80 10.85
C ASP A 115 0.81 9.99 9.86
N VAL A 116 0.19 9.52 8.80
CA VAL A 116 0.83 8.75 7.74
C VAL A 116 1.70 9.65 6.87
N ARG A 117 2.86 9.15 6.46
CA ARG A 117 3.82 9.80 5.57
C ARG A 117 4.27 8.85 4.48
N MET A 118 4.39 9.32 3.24
CA MET A 118 4.95 8.55 2.13
C MET A 118 6.48 8.54 2.22
N VAL A 119 7.08 7.35 2.00
CA VAL A 119 8.54 7.18 1.97
C VAL A 119 9.03 6.85 0.57
N TRP A 120 8.34 5.95 -0.14
CA TRP A 120 8.67 5.61 -1.53
C TRP A 120 7.40 5.21 -2.28
N THR A 121 7.24 5.63 -3.52
CA THR A 121 5.94 5.67 -4.22
C THR A 121 5.94 4.95 -5.57
N PRO A 122 6.35 3.67 -5.64
CA PRO A 122 6.33 2.93 -6.89
C PRO A 122 4.89 2.69 -7.37
N THR A 123 4.71 2.77 -8.69
CA THR A 123 3.44 2.47 -9.35
C THR A 123 3.36 1.01 -9.77
N ALA A 124 2.15 0.52 -9.94
CA ALA A 124 1.91 -0.79 -10.52
C ALA A 124 0.58 -0.82 -11.30
N PRO A 125 0.51 -1.53 -12.43
CA PRO A 125 -0.73 -1.74 -13.15
C PRO A 125 -1.60 -2.81 -12.45
N HIS A 126 -2.90 -2.51 -12.39
CA HIS A 126 -3.93 -3.41 -11.87
C HIS A 126 -5.07 -3.52 -12.87
N GLY A 127 -5.72 -4.66 -12.93
CA GLY A 127 -6.78 -4.89 -13.90
C GLY A 127 -7.87 -5.80 -13.40
N MET A 128 -9.04 -5.74 -14.08
CA MET A 128 -10.04 -6.77 -13.95
C MET A 128 -9.87 -7.83 -15.05
N MET A 129 -9.97 -9.09 -14.66
CA MET A 129 -9.80 -10.24 -15.54
C MET A 129 -11.03 -11.15 -15.46
N SER A 130 -11.47 -11.65 -16.61
CA SER A 130 -12.55 -12.62 -16.74
C SER A 130 -12.07 -13.89 -17.43
N ARG A 131 -12.95 -14.90 -17.55
CA ARG A 131 -12.72 -16.08 -18.38
C ARG A 131 -13.01 -15.78 -19.84
N VAL A 132 -12.18 -16.28 -20.74
CA VAL A 132 -12.47 -16.27 -22.18
C VAL A 132 -13.77 -17.02 -22.44
N GLY A 133 -14.64 -16.43 -23.25
CA GLY A 133 -15.95 -16.99 -23.59
C GLY A 133 -17.05 -16.80 -22.53
N SER A 134 -16.79 -16.08 -21.44
CA SER A 134 -17.79 -15.70 -20.45
C SER A 134 -18.80 -14.66 -20.97
N GLY A 135 -18.45 -13.95 -22.06
CA GLY A 135 -19.17 -12.79 -22.55
C GLY A 135 -18.90 -11.51 -21.76
N ILE A 136 -17.85 -11.50 -20.92
CA ILE A 136 -17.38 -10.34 -20.16
C ILE A 136 -16.06 -9.91 -20.80
N VAL A 137 -16.09 -8.83 -21.59
CA VAL A 137 -14.93 -8.28 -22.28
C VAL A 137 -14.66 -6.82 -21.90
N SER A 138 -15.66 -6.14 -21.34
CA SER A 138 -15.56 -4.75 -20.87
C SER A 138 -16.23 -4.60 -19.49
N PRO A 139 -15.98 -3.52 -18.75
CA PRO A 139 -16.65 -3.25 -17.47
C PRO A 139 -18.18 -3.21 -17.58
N ALA A 140 -18.76 -2.75 -18.68
CA ALA A 140 -20.21 -2.72 -18.90
C ALA A 140 -20.85 -4.13 -18.90
N ASP A 141 -20.09 -5.18 -19.26
CA ASP A 141 -20.56 -6.57 -19.28
C ASP A 141 -20.70 -7.19 -17.87
N LEU A 142 -20.23 -6.48 -16.84
CA LEU A 142 -20.34 -6.92 -15.45
C LEU A 142 -21.77 -6.85 -14.92
N LYS A 143 -22.70 -6.24 -15.64
CA LYS A 143 -24.10 -6.16 -15.20
C LYS A 143 -24.71 -7.53 -14.92
N GLY A 144 -25.18 -7.73 -13.67
CA GLY A 144 -25.74 -8.99 -13.20
C GLY A 144 -24.74 -10.12 -12.97
N LYS A 145 -23.42 -9.80 -12.96
CA LYS A 145 -22.33 -10.76 -12.73
C LYS A 145 -21.88 -10.74 -11.28
N LYS A 146 -21.18 -11.80 -10.89
CA LYS A 146 -20.57 -11.96 -9.58
C LYS A 146 -19.24 -11.23 -9.53
N VAL A 147 -19.20 -10.11 -8.80
CA VAL A 147 -18.05 -9.22 -8.71
C VAL A 147 -17.46 -9.30 -7.29
N PRO A 148 -16.12 -9.37 -7.14
CA PRO A 148 -15.50 -9.49 -5.84
C PRO A 148 -15.62 -8.20 -5.03
N TRP A 149 -16.03 -8.35 -3.76
CA TRP A 149 -15.88 -7.34 -2.72
C TRP A 149 -14.73 -7.78 -1.81
N ALA A 150 -13.57 -7.15 -1.93
CA ALA A 150 -12.41 -7.53 -1.15
C ALA A 150 -12.63 -7.22 0.34
N THR A 151 -12.76 -8.26 1.15
CA THR A 151 -13.11 -8.12 2.58
C THR A 151 -12.06 -7.30 3.33
N ALA A 152 -12.50 -6.24 4.01
CA ALA A 152 -11.65 -5.32 4.78
C ALA A 152 -10.44 -4.79 3.98
N ASN A 153 -10.66 -4.50 2.71
CA ASN A 153 -9.66 -3.95 1.80
C ASN A 153 -10.30 -2.80 0.98
N PRO A 154 -10.54 -1.64 1.59
CA PRO A 154 -11.24 -0.52 0.97
C PRO A 154 -10.56 0.00 -0.30
N SER A 155 -9.23 -0.09 -0.39
CA SER A 155 -8.51 0.26 -1.62
C SER A 155 -8.97 -0.56 -2.82
N VAL A 156 -9.06 -1.89 -2.67
CA VAL A 156 -9.53 -2.77 -3.75
C VAL A 156 -11.02 -2.59 -4.01
N GLN A 157 -11.83 -2.37 -2.97
CA GLN A 157 -13.27 -2.09 -3.12
C GLN A 157 -13.50 -0.83 -3.96
N ASN A 158 -12.78 0.26 -3.65
CA ASN A 158 -12.82 1.51 -4.40
C ASN A 158 -12.38 1.33 -5.86
N LYS A 159 -11.33 0.54 -6.12
CA LYS A 159 -10.89 0.29 -7.51
C LYS A 159 -11.88 -0.56 -8.30
N VAL A 160 -12.53 -1.54 -7.68
CA VAL A 160 -13.61 -2.31 -8.34
C VAL A 160 -14.81 -1.41 -8.61
N GLU A 161 -15.17 -0.53 -7.67
CA GLU A 161 -16.22 0.49 -7.89
C GLU A 161 -15.89 1.40 -9.07
N ALA A 162 -14.64 1.85 -9.20
CA ALA A 162 -14.18 2.63 -10.33
C ALA A 162 -14.27 1.87 -11.67
N TYR A 163 -14.02 0.55 -11.68
CA TYR A 163 -14.29 -0.29 -12.85
C TYR A 163 -15.79 -0.37 -13.18
N LEU A 164 -16.65 -0.48 -12.17
CA LEU A 164 -18.09 -0.42 -12.38
C LEU A 164 -18.51 0.93 -12.94
N ALA A 165 -18.02 2.04 -12.37
CA ALA A 165 -18.29 3.40 -12.84
C ALA A 165 -17.84 3.60 -14.30
N TYR A 166 -16.67 3.10 -14.69
CA TYR A 166 -16.23 3.08 -16.08
C TYR A 166 -17.25 2.42 -17.00
N GLY A 167 -17.87 1.32 -16.58
CA GLY A 167 -18.92 0.61 -17.31
C GLY A 167 -20.31 1.22 -17.20
N GLY A 168 -20.49 2.37 -16.54
CA GLY A 168 -21.77 3.00 -16.25
C GLY A 168 -22.62 2.19 -15.27
N LEU A 169 -21.99 1.42 -14.38
CA LEU A 169 -22.61 0.54 -13.39
C LEU A 169 -22.32 1.02 -11.96
N THR A 170 -23.11 0.50 -11.04
CA THR A 170 -22.93 0.64 -9.59
C THR A 170 -22.93 -0.72 -8.92
N TRP A 171 -22.69 -0.79 -7.63
CA TRP A 171 -22.81 -2.01 -6.85
C TRP A 171 -24.24 -2.62 -6.85
N ASP A 172 -25.26 -1.82 -7.13
CA ASP A 172 -26.65 -2.30 -7.27
C ASP A 172 -26.90 -3.08 -8.57
N ASP A 173 -26.02 -2.93 -9.56
CA ASP A 173 -26.13 -3.59 -10.87
C ASP A 173 -25.45 -4.98 -10.91
N VAL A 174 -24.73 -5.39 -9.87
CA VAL A 174 -23.92 -6.61 -9.83
C VAL A 174 -24.24 -7.49 -8.60
N GLU A 175 -23.86 -8.76 -8.65
CA GLU A 175 -23.90 -9.66 -7.48
C GLU A 175 -22.56 -9.55 -6.73
N ARG A 176 -22.55 -8.85 -5.60
CA ARG A 176 -21.38 -8.70 -4.74
C ARG A 176 -21.04 -10.01 -4.04
N VAL A 177 -19.77 -10.44 -4.11
CA VAL A 177 -19.23 -11.64 -3.45
C VAL A 177 -18.10 -11.24 -2.50
N ASP A 178 -18.33 -11.42 -1.20
CA ASP A 178 -17.32 -11.15 -0.17
C ASP A 178 -16.21 -12.20 -0.24
N ILE A 179 -14.97 -11.76 -0.48
CA ILE A 179 -13.81 -12.64 -0.67
C ILE A 179 -12.53 -11.91 -0.26
N SER A 180 -11.51 -12.64 0.20
CA SER A 180 -10.20 -12.02 0.44
C SER A 180 -9.48 -11.69 -0.87
N TYR A 181 -8.59 -10.70 -0.83
CA TYR A 181 -7.87 -10.24 -2.02
C TYR A 181 -7.07 -11.35 -2.69
N SER A 182 -6.34 -12.16 -1.92
CA SER A 182 -5.49 -13.24 -2.44
C SER A 182 -6.25 -14.49 -2.92
N GLU A 183 -7.53 -14.66 -2.54
CA GLU A 183 -8.33 -15.82 -2.93
C GLU A 183 -9.05 -15.65 -4.28
N GLN A 184 -9.06 -14.46 -4.86
CA GLN A 184 -9.80 -14.17 -6.09
C GLN A 184 -9.44 -15.08 -7.28
N PRO A 185 -8.16 -15.45 -7.56
CA PRO A 185 -7.83 -16.35 -8.67
C PRO A 185 -8.48 -17.74 -8.52
N ALA A 186 -8.42 -18.31 -7.31
CA ALA A 186 -9.05 -19.59 -7.04
C ALA A 186 -10.59 -19.53 -7.15
N ALA A 187 -11.19 -18.44 -6.71
CA ALA A 187 -12.62 -18.19 -6.81
C ALA A 187 -13.08 -18.02 -8.27
N LEU A 188 -12.33 -17.31 -9.11
CA LEU A 188 -12.59 -17.21 -10.54
C LEU A 188 -12.47 -18.59 -11.19
N GLN A 189 -11.42 -19.36 -10.90
CA GLN A 189 -11.26 -20.73 -11.38
C GLN A 189 -12.44 -21.63 -10.99
N ALA A 190 -12.96 -21.50 -9.76
CA ALA A 190 -14.09 -22.28 -9.28
C ALA A 190 -15.46 -21.77 -9.76
N GLY A 191 -15.55 -20.60 -10.41
CA GLY A 191 -16.82 -19.97 -10.82
C GLY A 191 -17.62 -19.38 -9.67
N GLN A 192 -16.97 -19.07 -8.58
CA GLN A 192 -17.57 -18.36 -7.44
C GLN A 192 -17.70 -16.86 -7.73
N ILE A 193 -16.78 -16.30 -8.52
CA ILE A 193 -16.84 -14.95 -9.11
C ILE A 193 -16.72 -15.05 -10.63
N ASP A 194 -17.20 -14.04 -11.33
CA ASP A 194 -17.17 -13.97 -12.80
C ASP A 194 -16.02 -13.09 -13.33
N ALA A 195 -15.50 -12.20 -12.49
CA ALA A 195 -14.30 -11.40 -12.73
C ALA A 195 -13.51 -11.28 -11.42
N LEU A 196 -12.18 -11.04 -11.53
CA LEU A 196 -11.30 -10.70 -10.41
C LEU A 196 -10.68 -9.31 -10.63
N PHE A 197 -10.11 -8.71 -9.56
CA PHE A 197 -9.30 -7.49 -9.64
C PHE A 197 -7.99 -7.70 -8.89
N LEU A 198 -6.86 -7.65 -9.60
CA LEU A 198 -5.51 -7.82 -9.01
C LEU A 198 -4.46 -6.98 -9.74
N GLN A 199 -3.29 -6.84 -9.12
CA GLN A 199 -2.08 -6.40 -9.82
C GLN A 199 -1.73 -7.42 -10.90
N VAL A 200 -1.46 -6.95 -12.11
CA VAL A 200 -1.47 -7.80 -13.32
C VAL A 200 -0.34 -8.84 -13.41
N TYR A 201 0.73 -8.70 -12.63
CA TYR A 201 1.91 -9.58 -12.67
C TYR A 201 1.98 -10.59 -11.51
N GLY A 202 0.87 -10.86 -10.83
CA GLY A 202 0.84 -11.81 -9.72
C GLY A 202 1.14 -13.25 -10.14
N SER A 203 1.96 -13.99 -9.39
CA SER A 203 2.25 -15.40 -9.65
C SER A 203 0.99 -16.25 -9.72
N SER A 204 -0.01 -15.94 -8.88
CA SER A 204 -1.32 -16.60 -8.87
C SER A 204 -2.11 -16.42 -10.17
N LEU A 205 -1.85 -15.37 -10.96
CA LEU A 205 -2.48 -15.17 -12.26
C LEU A 205 -1.87 -16.07 -13.33
N TYR A 206 -0.55 -16.29 -13.32
CA TYR A 206 0.12 -17.26 -14.21
C TYR A 206 -0.27 -18.70 -13.87
N GLU A 207 -0.51 -19.01 -12.59
CA GLU A 207 -1.07 -20.30 -12.18
C GLU A 207 -2.51 -20.46 -12.67
N LEU A 208 -3.31 -19.41 -12.63
CA LEU A 208 -4.68 -19.37 -13.13
C LEU A 208 -4.72 -19.57 -14.65
N GLU A 209 -3.88 -18.86 -15.41
CA GLU A 209 -3.75 -18.98 -16.87
C GLU A 209 -3.40 -20.40 -17.30
N ALA A 210 -2.53 -21.08 -16.54
CA ALA A 210 -2.20 -22.48 -16.81
C ALA A 210 -3.40 -23.45 -16.62
N ALA A 211 -4.45 -23.02 -15.92
CA ALA A 211 -5.63 -23.84 -15.60
C ALA A 211 -6.86 -23.49 -16.44
N ILE A 212 -7.05 -22.23 -16.79
CA ILE A 212 -8.21 -21.73 -17.57
C ILE A 212 -7.77 -20.57 -18.48
N ASP A 213 -8.41 -20.43 -19.65
CA ASP A 213 -8.18 -19.29 -20.52
C ASP A 213 -8.82 -18.03 -19.92
N THR A 214 -8.04 -16.96 -19.79
CA THR A 214 -8.44 -15.69 -19.19
C THR A 214 -8.16 -14.52 -20.12
N GLN A 215 -8.85 -13.40 -19.89
CA GLN A 215 -8.67 -12.14 -20.61
C GLN A 215 -8.88 -10.95 -19.67
N TRP A 216 -8.16 -9.87 -19.93
CA TRP A 216 -8.36 -8.59 -19.25
C TRP A 216 -9.60 -7.89 -19.81
N LEU A 217 -10.30 -7.13 -18.97
CA LEU A 217 -11.39 -6.28 -19.40
C LEU A 217 -10.82 -5.06 -20.12
N GLU A 218 -11.37 -4.76 -21.28
CA GLU A 218 -10.91 -3.65 -22.13
C GLU A 218 -11.25 -2.29 -21.51
N LEU A 219 -10.25 -1.42 -21.43
CA LEU A 219 -10.39 0.00 -21.07
C LEU A 219 -9.84 0.84 -22.23
N ASP A 220 -10.60 1.86 -22.64
CA ASP A 220 -10.17 2.85 -23.62
C ASP A 220 -9.83 4.17 -22.89
N PRO A 221 -8.55 4.58 -22.83
CA PRO A 221 -8.18 5.84 -22.19
C PRO A 221 -8.67 7.10 -22.95
N GLU A 222 -9.15 6.93 -24.20
CA GLU A 222 -9.73 8.00 -25.01
C GLU A 222 -11.26 8.20 -24.72
N ASP A 223 -11.91 7.27 -24.00
CA ASP A 223 -13.29 7.43 -23.55
C ASP A 223 -13.36 8.40 -22.37
N THR A 224 -13.47 9.69 -22.72
CA THR A 224 -13.41 10.77 -21.70
C THR A 224 -14.52 10.70 -20.66
N GLU A 225 -15.74 10.25 -21.03
CA GLU A 225 -16.86 10.12 -20.09
C GLU A 225 -16.58 9.01 -19.08
N ALA A 226 -16.08 7.87 -19.53
CA ALA A 226 -15.72 6.75 -18.66
C ALA A 226 -14.49 7.08 -17.79
N VAL A 227 -13.49 7.78 -18.32
CA VAL A 227 -12.31 8.23 -17.56
C VAL A 227 -12.71 9.24 -16.48
N GLU A 228 -13.60 10.19 -16.77
CA GLU A 228 -14.14 11.13 -15.77
C GLU A 228 -14.89 10.38 -14.65
N ALA A 229 -15.71 9.38 -15.00
CA ALA A 229 -16.40 8.56 -14.00
C ALA A 229 -15.44 7.78 -13.09
N VAL A 230 -14.31 7.29 -13.62
CA VAL A 230 -13.24 6.68 -12.80
C VAL A 230 -12.62 7.71 -11.87
N ALA A 231 -12.31 8.91 -12.37
CA ALA A 231 -11.66 9.96 -11.58
C ALA A 231 -12.55 10.47 -10.42
N GLU A 232 -13.87 10.46 -10.59
CA GLU A 232 -14.82 10.79 -9.51
C GLU A 232 -14.79 9.78 -8.36
N VAL A 233 -14.58 8.49 -8.66
CA VAL A 233 -14.56 7.40 -7.65
C VAL A 233 -13.15 7.19 -7.09
N ALA A 234 -12.14 7.23 -7.94
CA ALA A 234 -10.75 6.88 -7.61
C ALA A 234 -9.77 7.89 -8.24
N PRO A 235 -9.66 9.11 -7.69
CA PRO A 235 -8.83 10.18 -8.25
C PRO A 235 -7.32 9.86 -8.26
N SER A 236 -6.90 8.84 -7.53
CA SER A 236 -5.51 8.35 -7.52
C SER A 236 -5.12 7.52 -8.74
N VAL A 237 -6.07 7.21 -9.63
CA VAL A 237 -5.91 6.25 -10.73
C VAL A 237 -5.68 6.97 -12.07
N GLU A 238 -4.72 6.44 -12.83
CA GLU A 238 -4.58 6.72 -14.27
C GLU A 238 -4.88 5.44 -15.06
N ILE A 239 -5.52 5.56 -16.23
CA ILE A 239 -5.71 4.44 -17.16
C ILE A 239 -4.51 4.42 -18.11
N GLY A 240 -3.77 3.31 -18.12
CA GLY A 240 -2.56 3.18 -18.93
C GLY A 240 -2.22 1.74 -19.32
N PRO A 241 -1.27 1.58 -20.25
CA PRO A 241 -0.96 0.28 -20.83
C PRO A 241 -0.13 -0.61 -19.90
N PHE A 242 -0.31 -1.93 -20.07
CA PHE A 242 0.57 -2.96 -19.52
C PHE A 242 0.73 -4.11 -20.53
N GLU A 243 1.85 -4.80 -20.45
CA GLU A 243 2.24 -5.88 -21.37
C GLU A 243 2.87 -7.04 -20.59
N ASN A 244 2.95 -8.21 -21.22
CA ASN A 244 3.59 -9.41 -20.66
C ASN A 244 2.97 -9.91 -19.36
N ALA A 245 1.69 -9.63 -19.13
CA ALA A 245 0.91 -10.15 -18.01
C ALA A 245 0.25 -11.49 -18.36
N ALA A 246 -0.15 -12.26 -17.33
CA ALA A 246 -0.94 -13.47 -17.53
C ALA A 246 -2.23 -13.17 -18.31
N GLY A 247 -2.66 -14.07 -19.20
CA GLY A 247 -3.85 -13.90 -20.06
C GLY A 247 -3.62 -13.03 -21.30
N GLN A 248 -2.37 -12.60 -21.57
CA GLN A 248 -2.01 -11.85 -22.79
C GLN A 248 -1.29 -12.76 -23.79
N GLU A 249 -1.53 -12.54 -25.08
CA GLU A 249 -0.72 -13.12 -26.16
C GLU A 249 0.61 -12.35 -26.29
N GLU A 250 1.62 -12.96 -26.91
CA GLU A 250 2.91 -12.31 -27.17
C GLU A 250 2.73 -11.02 -27.99
N GLY A 251 3.15 -9.90 -27.43
CA GLY A 251 3.02 -8.56 -28.04
C GLY A 251 1.65 -7.91 -27.87
N GLN A 252 0.75 -8.51 -27.10
CA GLN A 252 -0.51 -7.87 -26.70
C GLN A 252 -0.25 -6.82 -25.63
N SER A 253 -0.95 -5.68 -25.74
CA SER A 253 -1.00 -4.62 -24.74
C SER A 253 -2.46 -4.39 -24.35
N ASP A 254 -2.75 -4.35 -23.06
CA ASP A 254 -4.05 -4.00 -22.52
C ASP A 254 -3.90 -2.76 -21.62
N ASN A 255 -5.01 -2.08 -21.33
CA ASN A 255 -5.03 -0.97 -20.39
C ASN A 255 -5.55 -1.43 -19.02
N GLY A 256 -4.98 -0.87 -17.98
CA GLY A 256 -5.39 -1.09 -16.61
C GLY A 256 -5.32 0.18 -15.79
N PHE A 257 -5.62 0.07 -14.51
CA PHE A 257 -5.46 1.13 -13.54
C PHE A 257 -4.01 1.18 -13.05
N ILE A 258 -3.34 2.30 -13.28
CA ILE A 258 -1.98 2.58 -12.81
C ILE A 258 -2.10 3.57 -11.65
N TYR A 259 -1.62 3.20 -10.49
CA TYR A 259 -1.60 4.04 -9.30
C TYR A 259 -0.44 3.66 -8.37
N ALA A 260 -0.11 4.56 -7.46
CA ALA A 260 0.92 4.30 -6.47
C ALA A 260 0.49 3.22 -5.47
N VAL A 261 1.40 2.32 -5.18
CA VAL A 261 1.33 1.39 -4.04
C VAL A 261 2.54 1.73 -3.15
N PRO A 262 2.45 2.81 -2.36
CA PRO A 262 3.60 3.36 -1.69
C PRO A 262 4.07 2.52 -0.51
N PHE A 263 5.35 2.70 -0.14
CA PHE A 263 5.80 2.51 1.22
C PHE A 263 5.47 3.74 2.04
N VAL A 264 4.82 3.52 3.16
CA VAL A 264 4.45 4.58 4.10
C VAL A 264 4.97 4.26 5.49
N SER A 265 5.20 5.29 6.28
CA SER A 265 5.50 5.22 7.70
C SER A 265 4.55 6.13 8.48
N TYR A 266 4.65 6.16 9.79
CA TYR A 266 4.17 7.29 10.57
C TYR A 266 5.29 8.32 10.74
N ASN A 267 4.91 9.57 10.99
CA ASN A 267 5.84 10.67 11.28
C ASN A 267 6.74 10.44 12.50
N GLU A 268 6.49 9.38 13.26
CA GLU A 268 7.33 8.95 14.38
C GLU A 268 8.63 8.24 13.94
N LEU A 269 8.74 7.81 12.68
CA LEU A 269 10.00 7.34 12.12
C LEU A 269 10.96 8.54 12.07
N SER A 270 12.24 8.40 12.44
CA SER A 270 13.17 9.51 12.36
C SER A 270 13.46 9.91 10.91
N ASP A 271 13.77 11.20 10.70
CA ASP A 271 14.07 11.73 9.36
C ASP A 271 15.25 11.00 8.73
N THR A 272 16.28 10.71 9.51
CA THR A 272 17.44 9.97 9.02
C THR A 272 17.09 8.53 8.61
N GLN A 273 16.21 7.84 9.32
CA GLN A 273 15.77 6.49 8.90
C GLN A 273 14.95 6.54 7.61
N ALA A 274 14.06 7.52 7.44
CA ALA A 274 13.30 7.70 6.22
C ALA A 274 14.22 8.07 5.04
N TYR A 275 15.18 8.97 5.26
CA TYR A 275 16.23 9.34 4.29
C TYR A 275 17.04 8.12 3.86
N GLN A 276 17.61 7.36 4.79
CA GLN A 276 18.42 6.17 4.49
C GLN A 276 17.61 5.10 3.76
N THR A 277 16.30 5.03 4.03
CA THR A 277 15.41 4.11 3.31
C THR A 277 15.20 4.54 1.85
N ALA A 278 14.87 5.81 1.59
CA ALA A 278 14.74 6.35 0.24
C ALA A 278 16.05 6.19 -0.55
N LYS A 279 17.17 6.48 0.11
CA LYS A 279 18.52 6.29 -0.44
C LYS A 279 18.79 4.82 -0.80
N ALA A 280 18.48 3.87 0.08
CA ALA A 280 18.69 2.45 -0.18
C ALA A 280 17.85 1.94 -1.35
N PHE A 281 16.59 2.39 -1.48
CA PHE A 281 15.76 2.09 -2.66
C PHE A 281 16.43 2.57 -3.94
N GLN A 282 16.92 3.80 -4.00
CA GLN A 282 17.53 4.35 -5.21
C GLN A 282 18.92 3.78 -5.50
N GLU A 283 19.82 3.70 -4.52
CA GLU A 283 21.19 3.24 -4.72
C GLU A 283 21.29 1.78 -5.14
N HIS A 284 20.39 0.92 -4.60
CA HIS A 284 20.38 -0.51 -4.92
C HIS A 284 19.43 -0.87 -6.06
N TYR A 285 18.72 0.10 -6.65
CA TYR A 285 17.84 -0.12 -7.79
C TYR A 285 18.48 -0.94 -8.93
N PRO A 286 19.74 -0.66 -9.38
CA PRO A 286 20.35 -1.45 -10.45
C PRO A 286 20.48 -2.95 -10.15
N LYS A 287 20.38 -3.37 -8.87
CA LYS A 287 20.53 -4.75 -8.43
C LYS A 287 19.20 -5.51 -8.34
N TYR A 288 18.09 -4.78 -8.18
CA TYR A 288 16.77 -5.40 -8.04
C TYR A 288 15.77 -5.03 -9.15
N LYS A 289 16.09 -4.09 -10.03
CA LYS A 289 15.15 -3.59 -11.05
C LYS A 289 14.54 -4.69 -11.94
N ASP A 290 15.28 -5.76 -12.19
CA ASP A 290 14.85 -6.88 -13.03
C ASP A 290 14.33 -8.08 -12.20
N ALA A 291 14.08 -7.90 -10.89
CA ALA A 291 13.68 -8.98 -10.00
C ALA A 291 12.21 -9.38 -10.18
N THR A 292 11.35 -8.43 -10.51
CA THR A 292 9.95 -8.64 -10.86
C THR A 292 9.56 -7.70 -12.01
N ALA A 293 8.40 -7.92 -12.62
CA ALA A 293 7.92 -7.06 -13.71
C ALA A 293 7.66 -5.61 -13.28
N THR A 294 7.37 -5.37 -12.00
CA THR A 294 7.05 -4.03 -11.47
C THR A 294 8.23 -3.31 -10.86
N THR A 295 9.30 -4.02 -10.47
CA THR A 295 10.48 -3.36 -9.88
C THR A 295 11.23 -2.44 -10.84
N LEU A 296 10.94 -2.53 -12.15
CA LEU A 296 11.42 -1.55 -13.16
C LEU A 296 10.93 -0.11 -12.88
N ASN A 297 9.79 0.04 -12.20
CA ASN A 297 9.17 1.34 -11.90
C ASN A 297 9.51 1.83 -10.48
N TRP A 298 10.63 1.39 -9.89
CA TRP A 298 10.99 1.71 -8.51
C TRP A 298 12.15 2.71 -8.38
N ASP A 299 12.70 3.19 -9.48
CA ASP A 299 13.69 4.24 -9.45
C ASP A 299 13.06 5.64 -9.36
N LEU A 300 13.91 6.63 -9.10
CA LEU A 300 13.49 8.01 -8.93
C LEU A 300 12.85 8.64 -10.19
N GLU A 301 13.10 8.07 -11.38
CA GLU A 301 12.51 8.56 -12.64
C GLU A 301 11.05 8.10 -12.82
N HIS A 302 10.61 7.05 -12.10
CA HIS A 302 9.31 6.43 -12.28
C HIS A 302 8.39 6.55 -11.06
N VAL A 303 8.94 6.82 -9.86
CA VAL A 303 8.12 7.02 -8.66
C VAL A 303 7.47 8.40 -8.66
N PHE A 304 6.31 8.53 -8.02
CA PHE A 304 5.72 9.83 -7.79
C PHE A 304 6.55 10.62 -6.78
N THR A 305 6.77 11.89 -7.07
CA THR A 305 7.49 12.80 -6.17
C THR A 305 6.67 14.04 -5.78
N THR A 306 5.44 14.13 -6.27
CA THR A 306 4.50 15.22 -5.92
C THR A 306 3.42 14.66 -4.99
N PRO A 307 3.25 15.21 -3.78
CA PRO A 307 2.19 14.77 -2.87
C PRO A 307 0.82 15.23 -3.39
N VAL A 308 -0.19 14.34 -3.36
CA VAL A 308 -1.56 14.66 -3.80
C VAL A 308 -2.51 14.69 -2.61
N GLN A 309 -2.62 13.58 -1.87
CA GLN A 309 -3.57 13.40 -0.77
C GLN A 309 -2.91 13.09 0.57
N VAL A 310 -1.67 12.64 0.57
CA VAL A 310 -0.89 12.31 1.78
C VAL A 310 0.51 12.91 1.64
N PRO A 311 1.06 13.52 2.69
CA PRO A 311 2.38 14.14 2.61
C PRO A 311 3.51 13.11 2.62
N PHE A 312 4.66 13.51 2.09
CA PHE A 312 5.91 12.78 2.23
C PHE A 312 6.51 12.96 3.62
N HIS A 313 7.34 12.01 4.03
CA HIS A 313 8.16 12.09 5.23
C HIS A 313 9.29 13.10 5.03
N ASP A 314 9.60 13.89 6.07
CA ASP A 314 10.60 14.96 5.97
C ASP A 314 11.98 14.44 5.51
N GLY A 315 12.42 13.29 6.04
CA GLY A 315 13.67 12.66 5.57
C GLY A 315 13.63 12.17 4.11
N THR A 316 12.45 11.79 3.61
CA THR A 316 12.30 11.49 2.17
C THR A 316 12.36 12.77 1.35
N VAL A 317 11.75 13.86 1.82
CA VAL A 317 11.83 15.17 1.17
C VAL A 317 13.28 15.61 1.04
N GLU A 318 14.08 15.51 2.12
CA GLU A 318 15.52 15.81 2.10
C GLU A 318 16.24 15.02 0.99
N PHE A 319 15.99 13.71 0.89
CA PHE A 319 16.56 12.87 -0.17
C PHE A 319 16.14 13.36 -1.57
N LEU A 320 14.84 13.67 -1.77
CA LEU A 320 14.32 14.12 -3.07
C LEU A 320 14.88 15.49 -3.48
N GLU A 321 15.07 16.41 -2.52
CA GLU A 321 15.71 17.72 -2.74
C GLU A 321 17.15 17.57 -3.20
N GLU A 322 17.95 16.74 -2.52
CA GLU A 322 19.35 16.48 -2.89
C GLU A 322 19.50 15.91 -4.29
N HIS A 323 18.48 15.18 -4.77
CA HIS A 323 18.48 14.58 -6.11
C HIS A 323 17.76 15.44 -7.16
N GLY A 324 17.28 16.63 -6.79
CA GLY A 324 16.60 17.56 -7.69
C GLY A 324 15.22 17.06 -8.17
N ALA A 325 14.61 16.15 -7.41
CA ALA A 325 13.30 15.56 -7.69
C ALA A 325 12.17 16.20 -6.86
N TRP A 326 12.47 17.17 -6.01
CA TRP A 326 11.50 17.92 -5.23
C TRP A 326 11.36 19.33 -5.77
N THR A 327 10.13 19.81 -5.95
CA THR A 327 9.83 21.13 -6.50
C THR A 327 9.24 22.06 -5.43
N GLU A 328 9.28 23.36 -5.68
CA GLU A 328 8.66 24.34 -4.79
C GLU A 328 7.13 24.13 -4.67
N GLU A 329 6.48 23.66 -5.74
CA GLU A 329 5.06 23.29 -5.75
C GLU A 329 4.80 22.04 -4.89
N ALA A 330 5.65 21.02 -5.01
CA ALA A 330 5.56 19.83 -4.17
C ALA A 330 5.74 20.14 -2.68
N GLU A 331 6.69 21.03 -2.36
CA GLU A 331 6.90 21.50 -0.98
C GLU A 331 5.68 22.24 -0.45
N GLN A 332 5.12 23.19 -1.21
CA GLN A 332 3.93 23.91 -0.79
C GLN A 332 2.78 22.93 -0.51
N ARG A 333 2.52 22.00 -1.44
CA ARG A 333 1.46 20.99 -1.28
C ARG A 333 1.71 20.09 -0.07
N ASN A 334 2.96 19.68 0.14
CA ASN A 334 3.34 18.86 1.28
C ASN A 334 3.01 19.53 2.61
N GLN A 335 3.33 20.81 2.74
CA GLN A 335 3.03 21.60 3.94
C GLN A 335 1.53 21.80 4.15
N GLU A 336 0.75 22.03 3.09
CA GLU A 336 -0.70 22.11 3.15
C GLU A 336 -1.31 20.80 3.69
N LEU A 337 -0.87 19.66 3.18
CA LEU A 337 -1.32 18.35 3.63
C LEU A 337 -0.91 18.07 5.09
N ILE A 338 0.30 18.44 5.49
CA ILE A 338 0.75 18.32 6.89
C ILE A 338 -0.16 19.12 7.81
N ALA A 339 -0.44 20.38 7.47
CA ALA A 339 -1.30 21.25 8.27
C ALA A 339 -2.72 20.67 8.36
N TYR A 340 -3.30 20.27 7.23
CA TYR A 340 -4.63 19.66 7.17
C TYR A 340 -4.74 18.38 7.99
N GLY A 341 -3.74 17.50 7.90
CA GLY A 341 -3.67 16.28 8.72
C GLY A 341 -3.58 16.58 10.22
N GLN A 342 -2.88 17.65 10.62
CA GLN A 342 -2.83 18.10 12.02
C GLN A 342 -4.21 18.58 12.49
N GLU A 343 -4.93 19.34 11.68
CA GLU A 343 -6.28 19.81 12.01
C GLU A 343 -7.28 18.65 12.12
N MET A 344 -7.26 17.70 11.19
CA MET A 344 -8.09 16.49 11.27
C MET A 344 -7.86 15.73 12.58
N ARG A 345 -6.59 15.46 12.94
CA ARG A 345 -6.26 14.75 14.18
C ARG A 345 -6.64 15.56 15.44
N ALA A 346 -6.50 16.87 15.39
CA ALA A 346 -6.85 17.73 16.51
C ALA A 346 -8.36 17.79 16.76
N THR A 347 -9.20 17.80 15.71
CA THR A 347 -10.66 17.89 15.84
C THR A 347 -11.33 16.52 16.05
N TRP A 348 -10.67 15.40 15.76
CA TRP A 348 -11.24 14.05 15.87
C TRP A 348 -11.87 13.73 17.24
N PRO A 349 -11.24 14.07 18.39
CA PRO A 349 -11.85 13.83 19.69
C PRO A 349 -13.16 14.63 19.90
N ASP A 350 -13.24 15.86 19.37
CA ASP A 350 -14.43 16.71 19.48
C ASP A 350 -15.56 16.16 18.60
N PHE A 351 -15.23 15.64 17.42
CA PHE A 351 -16.15 14.90 16.56
C PHE A 351 -16.71 13.69 17.31
N LEU A 352 -15.86 12.80 17.83
CA LEU A 352 -16.29 11.59 18.54
C LEU A 352 -17.18 11.88 19.74
N ALA A 353 -16.95 13.01 20.42
CA ALA A 353 -17.77 13.40 21.57
C ALA A 353 -19.22 13.76 21.18
N GLN A 354 -19.47 14.09 19.90
CA GLN A 354 -20.77 14.51 19.37
C GLN A 354 -21.39 13.50 18.41
N ALA A 355 -20.60 12.60 17.83
CA ALA A 355 -21.04 11.62 16.87
C ALA A 355 -22.00 10.56 17.46
N ASP A 356 -22.97 10.15 16.67
CA ASP A 356 -23.77 8.96 16.98
C ASP A 356 -23.01 7.71 16.53
N THR A 357 -22.35 7.04 17.47
CA THR A 357 -21.56 5.84 17.21
C THR A 357 -22.39 4.62 16.80
N SER A 358 -23.73 4.70 16.84
CA SER A 358 -24.63 3.67 16.33
C SER A 358 -25.10 3.91 14.89
N GLY A 359 -24.80 5.09 14.35
CA GLY A 359 -25.09 5.50 12.98
C GLY A 359 -23.92 5.27 12.01
N ASP A 360 -24.03 5.82 10.83
CA ASP A 360 -22.95 5.87 9.86
C ASP A 360 -21.88 6.88 10.30
N LEU A 361 -20.82 6.39 10.94
CA LEU A 361 -19.77 7.23 11.49
C LEU A 361 -18.94 7.89 10.38
N GLN A 362 -18.78 7.22 9.24
CA GLN A 362 -18.05 7.76 8.08
C GLN A 362 -18.77 8.97 7.49
N GLN A 363 -20.07 8.86 7.21
CA GLN A 363 -20.82 10.00 6.69
C GLN A 363 -20.80 11.18 7.67
N GLN A 364 -20.96 10.91 8.97
CA GLN A 364 -20.88 11.96 10.00
C GLN A 364 -19.49 12.62 10.04
N TRP A 365 -18.40 11.85 9.83
CA TRP A 365 -17.05 12.41 9.77
C TRP A 365 -16.81 13.24 8.50
N MET A 366 -17.32 12.79 7.36
CA MET A 366 -17.27 13.58 6.13
C MET A 366 -18.00 14.92 6.29
N ASP A 367 -19.25 14.88 6.80
CA ASP A 367 -20.04 16.10 7.08
C ASP A 367 -19.32 17.02 8.10
N TRP A 368 -18.66 16.42 9.13
CA TRP A 368 -17.87 17.19 10.09
C TRP A 368 -16.69 17.92 9.47
N LYS A 369 -15.95 17.22 8.58
CA LYS A 369 -14.84 17.84 7.86
C LYS A 369 -15.30 19.00 7.01
N ASP A 370 -16.39 18.84 6.26
CA ASP A 370 -16.97 19.89 5.42
C ASP A 370 -17.42 21.13 6.21
N GLU A 371 -17.86 20.94 7.46
CA GLU A 371 -18.34 22.02 8.31
C GLU A 371 -17.21 22.73 9.09
N HIS A 372 -16.11 22.07 9.40
CA HIS A 372 -15.13 22.53 10.39
C HIS A 372 -13.70 22.68 9.86
N LEU A 373 -13.39 22.12 8.69
CA LEU A 373 -12.05 22.22 8.10
C LEU A 373 -12.11 22.99 6.78
N GLU A 374 -11.09 23.78 6.53
CA GLU A 374 -10.95 24.41 5.21
C GLU A 374 -10.55 23.33 4.19
N PRO A 375 -11.29 23.20 3.08
CA PRO A 375 -10.92 22.21 2.06
C PRO A 375 -9.55 22.53 1.47
N ILE A 376 -8.78 21.48 1.18
CA ILE A 376 -7.53 21.59 0.43
C ILE A 376 -7.78 21.09 -1.01
N ASP A 377 -7.48 21.93 -2.00
CA ASP A 377 -7.69 21.65 -3.43
C ASP A 377 -6.81 20.49 -3.92
#